data_0cf24428bd9725efa5a69525d3025064
#
_entry.id   0cf24428bd9725efa5a69525d3025064
#
_cell.length_a   1.000
_cell.length_b   1.000
_cell.length_c   1.000
_cell.angle_alpha   90.00
_cell.angle_beta   90.00
_cell.angle_gamma   90.00
#
_symmetry.space_group_name_H-M   'P 1'
#
loop_
_entity.id
_entity.type
_entity.pdbx_description
1 polymer ?
#
loop_
_entity_poly.entity_id
_entity_poly.type
_entity_poly.pdbx_seq_one_letter_code
_entity_poly.pdbx_strand_id
1 'polypeptide(L)'
;AFKIGIARGFGQRFNLPGASRYAEEFLGPLVDDSLARSHVNIWRIKQDVKSFGTNRIEITDPCFQNACVQAFHAFHVPKVSPIHLNDIFKKELDIMDSSPGIPWNQNGYKKKGDVAQDLSATNSIRWFWHRIKEGEHMPAPDCAAFLRSHLVESGQVKVRAIWGYPATITFMEGCFALPLIDRYKSGQTPLAYGYDMATGGARRLWRDLAGYSTYACLDFKNFDKTVTSQLIKAAFDVLLSNIDLTKYQDFGVPDSRRLLRAWYYIRDYFINTTIRTCDGSRYKKLAGVASGSFFTQLIDSIVNWILITYACNKAGLTPDYLKVFGDDSIIAWFAEKIDIRSIFDVLDTTGMVVNTKKTIFTHDRDKVEFLGFRIQGGFPTRDYSKWMSLLYHPEYPDDCWDDFASRATGLLYANAACDMRFDRTCRAVITALPFDLILSRSMRRFLTILGIR
;
A
#
# COMPACT_ATOMS: atom_id res chain seq x y z
N ALA A 1 1.74 -6.30 -18.14
CA ALA A 1 0.34 -6.51 -18.56
C ALA A 1 0.19 -6.29 -20.08
N PHE A 2 -0.76 -6.93 -20.67
CA PHE A 2 -1.01 -6.89 -22.11
C PHE A 2 -2.50 -6.65 -22.39
N LYS A 3 -2.80 -5.99 -23.51
CA LYS A 3 -4.17 -5.68 -23.91
C LYS A 3 -4.90 -6.95 -24.35
N ILE A 4 -6.12 -7.15 -23.80
CA ILE A 4 -6.96 -8.32 -24.11
C ILE A 4 -8.28 -7.96 -24.82
N GLY A 5 -8.66 -6.70 -24.88
CA GLY A 5 -9.88 -6.29 -25.54
C GLY A 5 -10.35 -4.90 -25.15
N ILE A 6 -11.60 -4.63 -25.51
CA ILE A 6 -12.30 -3.38 -25.22
C ILE A 6 -13.68 -3.73 -24.64
N ALA A 7 -14.11 -2.99 -23.63
CA ALA A 7 -15.42 -3.11 -23.02
C ALA A 7 -16.00 -1.71 -22.75
N ARG A 8 -17.14 -1.63 -22.06
CA ARG A 8 -17.75 -0.35 -21.71
C ARG A 8 -16.83 0.45 -20.79
N GLY A 9 -16.52 1.68 -21.19
CA GLY A 9 -15.76 2.63 -20.39
C GLY A 9 -16.56 3.25 -19.25
N PHE A 10 -15.93 4.17 -18.53
CA PHE A 10 -16.53 4.93 -17.42
C PHE A 10 -16.01 6.37 -17.39
N GLY A 11 -16.74 7.26 -16.73
CA GLY A 11 -16.33 8.65 -16.57
C GLY A 11 -15.14 8.80 -15.64
N GLN A 12 -14.16 9.58 -16.08
CA GLN A 12 -12.98 9.91 -15.26
C GLN A 12 -12.51 11.33 -15.56
N ARG A 13 -12.16 12.07 -14.54
CA ARG A 13 -11.52 13.39 -14.67
C ARG A 13 -10.02 13.27 -14.53
N PHE A 14 -9.30 13.98 -15.40
CA PHE A 14 -7.87 14.19 -15.31
C PHE A 14 -7.61 15.63 -14.88
N ASN A 15 -7.11 15.81 -13.67
CA ASN A 15 -6.79 17.13 -13.15
C ASN A 15 -5.45 17.63 -13.72
N LEU A 16 -5.39 18.90 -14.07
CA LEU A 16 -4.13 19.53 -14.44
C LEU A 16 -3.29 19.75 -13.18
N PRO A 17 -1.99 19.43 -13.19
CA PRO A 17 -1.11 19.71 -12.07
C PRO A 17 -0.88 21.22 -11.96
N GLY A 18 -0.72 21.67 -10.73
CA GLY A 18 -0.41 23.06 -10.44
C GLY A 18 -0.37 23.33 -8.96
N ALA A 19 0.30 24.39 -8.56
CA ALA A 19 0.27 24.85 -7.19
C ALA A 19 -1.14 25.33 -6.82
N SER A 20 -1.52 25.11 -5.55
CA SER A 20 -2.77 25.63 -5.03
C SER A 20 -2.80 27.16 -5.09
N ARG A 21 -3.81 27.71 -5.74
CA ARG A 21 -4.04 29.15 -5.77
C ARG A 21 -4.25 29.74 -4.37
N TYR A 22 -4.85 28.98 -3.49
CA TYR A 22 -5.10 29.39 -2.09
C TYR A 22 -3.79 29.47 -1.30
N ALA A 23 -2.88 28.50 -1.52
CA ALA A 23 -1.55 28.54 -0.92
C ALA A 23 -0.73 29.74 -1.44
N GLU A 24 -0.75 29.99 -2.74
CA GLU A 24 -0.04 31.13 -3.35
C GLU A 24 -0.62 32.48 -2.91
N GLU A 25 -1.94 32.58 -2.81
CA GLU A 25 -2.61 33.81 -2.37
C GLU A 25 -2.29 34.13 -0.91
N PHE A 26 -2.27 33.11 -0.03
CA PHE A 26 -2.05 33.30 1.40
C PHE A 26 -0.57 33.41 1.79
N LEU A 27 0.30 32.56 1.20
CA LEU A 27 1.72 32.44 1.57
C LEU A 27 2.67 33.05 0.54
N GLY A 28 2.16 33.48 -0.62
CA GLY A 28 2.97 33.89 -1.75
C GLY A 28 3.47 32.72 -2.59
N PRO A 29 4.24 32.99 -3.68
CA PRO A 29 4.78 31.95 -4.53
C PRO A 29 5.74 31.05 -3.76
N LEU A 30 5.75 29.74 -4.10
CA LEU A 30 6.71 28.81 -3.53
C LEU A 30 8.13 29.15 -4.01
N VAL A 31 9.04 29.38 -3.07
CA VAL A 31 10.42 29.81 -3.36
C VAL A 31 11.22 28.66 -3.98
N ASP A 32 11.04 27.44 -3.46
CA ASP A 32 11.64 26.22 -4.01
C ASP A 32 10.55 25.38 -4.70
N ASP A 33 10.49 25.50 -6.04
CA ASP A 33 9.54 24.82 -6.91
C ASP A 33 10.16 23.60 -7.63
N SER A 34 11.25 23.04 -7.09
CA SER A 34 11.96 21.88 -7.66
C SER A 34 11.07 20.64 -7.75
N LEU A 35 10.04 20.53 -6.91
CA LEU A 35 9.07 19.45 -6.91
C LEU A 35 7.71 19.93 -7.42
N ALA A 36 7.08 19.10 -8.25
CA ALA A 36 5.73 19.33 -8.77
C ALA A 36 4.98 18.01 -8.94
N ARG A 37 3.65 18.06 -9.01
CA ARG A 37 2.84 16.89 -9.36
C ARG A 37 2.99 16.56 -10.84
N SER A 38 3.14 15.29 -11.16
CA SER A 38 3.17 14.81 -12.54
C SER A 38 1.84 15.07 -13.24
N HIS A 39 1.90 15.48 -14.49
CA HIS A 39 0.74 15.57 -15.37
C HIS A 39 0.21 14.16 -15.67
N VAL A 40 -1.10 13.97 -15.54
CA VAL A 40 -1.75 12.68 -15.73
C VAL A 40 -2.64 12.71 -16.97
N ASN A 41 -2.54 11.66 -17.78
CA ASN A 41 -3.44 11.39 -18.90
C ASN A 41 -3.63 9.87 -19.07
N ILE A 42 -4.59 9.48 -19.90
CA ILE A 42 -4.91 8.07 -20.13
C ILE A 42 -3.72 7.28 -20.70
N TRP A 43 -2.93 7.90 -21.56
CA TRP A 43 -1.76 7.26 -22.16
C TRP A 43 -0.73 6.86 -21.09
N ARG A 44 -0.46 7.76 -20.14
CA ARG A 44 0.46 7.49 -19.03
C ARG A 44 -0.04 6.40 -18.09
N ILE A 45 -1.35 6.36 -17.84
CA ILE A 45 -1.97 5.26 -17.08
C ILE A 45 -1.77 3.93 -17.80
N LYS A 46 -2.03 3.89 -19.12
CA LYS A 46 -1.83 2.69 -19.92
C LYS A 46 -0.38 2.23 -19.92
N GLN A 47 0.58 3.14 -19.97
CA GLN A 47 2.00 2.80 -19.90
C GLN A 47 2.37 2.20 -18.54
N ASP A 48 1.87 2.77 -17.46
CA ASP A 48 2.08 2.23 -16.11
C ASP A 48 1.49 0.82 -15.97
N VAL A 49 0.26 0.62 -16.40
CA VAL A 49 -0.41 -0.70 -16.41
C VAL A 49 0.40 -1.73 -17.18
N LYS A 50 0.87 -1.39 -18.38
CA LYS A 50 1.65 -2.30 -19.23
C LYS A 50 2.96 -2.74 -18.59
N SER A 51 3.51 -1.98 -17.68
CA SER A 51 4.79 -2.29 -17.01
C SER A 51 4.67 -3.39 -15.94
N PHE A 52 3.47 -3.81 -15.57
CA PHE A 52 3.25 -4.87 -14.59
C PHE A 52 3.57 -6.27 -15.15
N GLY A 53 4.22 -7.10 -14.35
CA GLY A 53 4.47 -8.49 -14.67
C GLY A 53 5.58 -8.72 -15.69
N THR A 54 6.52 -7.80 -15.79
CA THR A 54 7.67 -7.92 -16.70
C THR A 54 8.73 -8.90 -16.24
N ASN A 55 8.83 -9.16 -14.94
CA ASN A 55 9.76 -10.11 -14.36
C ASN A 55 9.16 -11.52 -14.38
N ARG A 56 9.82 -12.45 -15.08
CA ARG A 56 9.40 -13.85 -15.22
C ARG A 56 10.43 -14.83 -14.67
N ILE A 57 11.40 -14.35 -13.90
CA ILE A 57 12.44 -15.19 -13.32
C ILE A 57 11.85 -16.08 -12.25
N GLU A 58 12.06 -17.38 -12.37
CA GLU A 58 11.77 -18.34 -11.32
C GLU A 58 13.03 -18.62 -10.51
N ILE A 59 12.92 -18.51 -9.19
CA ILE A 59 14.04 -18.71 -8.27
C ILE A 59 14.07 -20.19 -7.86
N THR A 60 15.14 -20.88 -8.23
CA THR A 60 15.33 -22.30 -7.96
C THR A 60 16.37 -22.59 -6.88
N ASP A 61 17.04 -21.54 -6.38
CA ASP A 61 18.09 -21.65 -5.38
C ASP A 61 17.55 -22.25 -4.06
N PRO A 62 18.17 -23.28 -3.48
CA PRO A 62 17.78 -23.84 -2.19
C PRO A 62 17.77 -22.82 -1.06
N CYS A 63 18.65 -21.81 -1.09
CA CYS A 63 18.65 -20.73 -0.11
C CYS A 63 17.36 -19.92 -0.12
N PHE A 64 16.75 -19.76 -1.30
CA PHE A 64 15.44 -19.12 -1.45
C PHE A 64 14.34 -19.98 -0.83
N GLN A 65 14.35 -21.28 -1.09
CA GLN A 65 13.40 -22.21 -0.47
C GLN A 65 13.48 -22.13 1.06
N ASN A 66 14.69 -22.08 1.60
CA ASN A 66 14.92 -21.93 3.03
C ASN A 66 14.39 -20.60 3.57
N ALA A 67 14.57 -19.49 2.85
CA ALA A 67 14.01 -18.20 3.22
C ALA A 67 12.47 -18.23 3.24
N CYS A 68 11.83 -18.93 2.31
CA CYS A 68 10.38 -19.14 2.31
C CYS A 68 9.93 -19.93 3.54
N VAL A 69 10.66 -20.98 3.93
CA VAL A 69 10.37 -21.74 5.17
C VAL A 69 10.51 -20.85 6.39
N GLN A 70 11.58 -20.06 6.47
CA GLN A 70 11.79 -19.12 7.57
C GLN A 70 10.66 -18.08 7.69
N ALA A 71 10.05 -17.69 6.58
CA ALA A 71 8.92 -16.77 6.58
C ALA A 71 7.70 -17.31 7.35
N PHE A 72 7.43 -18.60 7.30
CA PHE A 72 6.36 -19.23 8.10
C PHE A 72 6.60 -19.03 9.60
N HIS A 73 7.84 -19.09 10.06
CA HIS A 73 8.18 -18.86 11.46
C HIS A 73 8.14 -17.36 11.80
N ALA A 74 8.73 -16.52 10.94
CA ALA A 74 8.83 -15.08 11.18
C ALA A 74 7.45 -14.40 11.26
N PHE A 75 6.53 -14.79 10.39
CA PHE A 75 5.17 -14.22 10.31
C PHE A 75 4.12 -15.07 11.02
N HIS A 76 4.55 -16.06 11.81
CA HIS A 76 3.60 -16.88 12.58
C HIS A 76 2.88 -16.02 13.63
N VAL A 77 1.56 -16.17 13.65
CA VAL A 77 0.66 -15.62 14.67
C VAL A 77 -0.36 -16.68 15.05
N PRO A 78 -1.01 -16.61 16.21
CA PRO A 78 -2.14 -17.48 16.52
C PRO A 78 -3.18 -17.40 15.41
N LYS A 79 -3.70 -18.56 14.98
CA LYS A 79 -4.64 -18.65 13.87
C LYS A 79 -5.85 -17.76 14.07
N VAL A 80 -6.26 -17.08 13.00
CA VAL A 80 -7.46 -16.26 12.97
C VAL A 80 -8.60 -17.01 12.29
N SER A 81 -9.82 -16.71 12.71
CA SER A 81 -11.03 -17.21 12.06
C SER A 81 -11.53 -16.18 11.02
N PRO A 82 -11.93 -16.63 9.82
CA PRO A 82 -12.50 -15.73 8.82
C PRO A 82 -13.80 -15.09 9.30
N ILE A 83 -14.11 -13.91 8.77
CA ILE A 83 -15.41 -13.28 8.92
C ILE A 83 -16.36 -13.92 7.92
N HIS A 84 -17.61 -14.21 8.32
CA HIS A 84 -18.61 -14.66 7.38
C HIS A 84 -18.99 -13.52 6.42
N LEU A 85 -19.23 -13.85 5.14
CA LEU A 85 -19.57 -12.85 4.12
C LEU A 85 -20.81 -12.02 4.50
N ASN A 86 -21.80 -12.61 5.18
CA ASN A 86 -22.96 -11.86 5.69
C ASN A 86 -22.58 -10.81 6.73
N ASP A 87 -21.56 -11.06 7.51
CA ASP A 87 -21.13 -10.17 8.58
C ASP A 87 -20.24 -9.04 8.06
N ILE A 88 -19.49 -9.28 6.99
CA ILE A 88 -18.62 -8.25 6.40
C ILE A 88 -19.40 -7.05 5.88
N PHE A 89 -20.60 -7.26 5.32
CA PHE A 89 -21.44 -6.18 4.80
C PHE A 89 -21.98 -5.25 5.88
N LYS A 90 -22.00 -5.71 7.13
CA LYS A 90 -22.53 -4.96 8.29
C LYS A 90 -21.46 -4.18 9.04
N LYS A 91 -20.17 -4.41 8.70
CA LYS A 91 -19.07 -3.73 9.37
C LYS A 91 -18.86 -2.34 8.83
N GLU A 92 -18.53 -1.41 9.71
CA GLU A 92 -18.05 -0.08 9.33
C GLU A 92 -16.59 -0.19 8.89
N LEU A 93 -16.38 -0.23 7.58
CA LEU A 93 -15.05 -0.34 7.00
C LEU A 93 -14.66 0.96 6.30
N ASP A 94 -13.39 1.28 6.37
CA ASP A 94 -12.83 2.46 5.69
C ASP A 94 -13.09 2.48 4.19
N ILE A 95 -13.17 1.29 3.58
CA ILE A 95 -13.43 1.12 2.15
C ILE A 95 -14.88 1.47 1.73
N MET A 96 -15.81 1.56 2.68
CA MET A 96 -17.23 1.75 2.37
C MET A 96 -17.51 3.00 1.56
N ASP A 97 -16.68 4.00 1.69
CA ASP A 97 -16.80 5.23 0.92
C ASP A 97 -15.96 5.24 -0.37
N SER A 98 -15.21 4.21 -0.66
CA SER A 98 -14.45 4.09 -1.89
C SER A 98 -15.33 3.66 -3.07
N SER A 99 -14.81 3.85 -4.30
CA SER A 99 -15.50 3.39 -5.52
C SER A 99 -15.88 1.91 -5.44
N PRO A 100 -17.08 1.54 -5.85
CA PRO A 100 -17.51 0.14 -5.86
C PRO A 100 -16.85 -0.70 -6.94
N GLY A 101 -16.17 -0.07 -7.90
CA GLY A 101 -15.56 -0.73 -9.03
C GLY A 101 -16.57 -1.24 -10.05
N ILE A 102 -16.10 -1.98 -11.04
CA ILE A 102 -16.88 -2.54 -12.14
C ILE A 102 -17.53 -3.87 -11.69
N PRO A 103 -18.80 -4.15 -12.06
CA PRO A 103 -19.71 -3.33 -12.86
C PRO A 103 -20.56 -2.33 -12.05
N TRP A 104 -20.38 -2.27 -10.76
CA TRP A 104 -21.23 -1.53 -9.82
C TRP A 104 -21.34 -0.05 -10.14
N ASN A 105 -20.20 0.58 -10.50
CA ASN A 105 -20.16 1.99 -10.90
C ASN A 105 -20.95 2.27 -12.19
N GLN A 106 -21.17 1.26 -13.02
CA GLN A 106 -21.98 1.35 -14.25
C GLN A 106 -23.47 1.11 -13.98
N ASN A 107 -23.81 0.58 -12.81
CA ASN A 107 -25.17 0.21 -12.40
C ASN A 107 -25.75 1.17 -11.34
N GLY A 108 -25.18 2.37 -11.21
CA GLY A 108 -25.73 3.44 -10.37
C GLY A 108 -25.21 3.47 -8.93
N TYR A 109 -24.40 2.52 -8.52
CA TYR A 109 -23.75 2.55 -7.20
C TYR A 109 -22.56 3.52 -7.21
N LYS A 110 -22.48 4.37 -6.21
CA LYS A 110 -21.40 5.38 -6.11
C LYS A 110 -20.26 4.94 -5.20
N LYS A 111 -20.57 4.13 -4.19
CA LYS A 111 -19.64 3.69 -3.14
C LYS A 111 -19.82 2.21 -2.85
N LYS A 112 -18.78 1.59 -2.28
CA LYS A 112 -18.89 0.21 -1.76
C LYS A 112 -19.95 0.09 -0.66
N GLY A 113 -20.12 1.11 0.16
CA GLY A 113 -21.19 1.14 1.17
C GLY A 113 -22.59 1.05 0.59
N ASP A 114 -22.83 1.67 -0.57
CA ASP A 114 -24.12 1.56 -1.27
C ASP A 114 -24.41 0.12 -1.70
N VAL A 115 -23.38 -0.58 -2.17
CA VAL A 115 -23.46 -2.01 -2.53
C VAL A 115 -23.75 -2.86 -1.29
N ALA A 116 -23.05 -2.61 -0.18
CA ALA A 116 -23.20 -3.37 1.06
C ALA A 116 -24.61 -3.20 1.68
N GLN A 117 -25.28 -2.09 1.45
CA GLN A 117 -26.60 -1.80 1.98
C GLN A 117 -27.75 -2.27 1.09
N ASP A 118 -27.47 -2.60 -0.18
CA ASP A 118 -28.48 -3.07 -1.12
C ASP A 118 -28.58 -4.59 -1.09
N LEU A 119 -29.76 -5.10 -0.76
CA LEU A 119 -30.01 -6.54 -0.67
C LEU A 119 -29.79 -7.27 -2.00
N SER A 120 -30.21 -6.67 -3.12
CA SER A 120 -30.00 -7.25 -4.44
C SER A 120 -28.50 -7.36 -4.77
N ALA A 121 -27.74 -6.33 -4.48
CA ALA A 121 -26.30 -6.31 -4.71
C ALA A 121 -25.59 -7.33 -3.82
N THR A 122 -25.87 -7.37 -2.53
CA THR A 122 -25.25 -8.35 -1.61
C THR A 122 -25.63 -9.77 -1.95
N ASN A 123 -26.87 -10.04 -2.38
CA ASN A 123 -27.27 -11.37 -2.87
C ASN A 123 -26.49 -11.76 -4.12
N SER A 124 -26.24 -10.84 -5.04
CA SER A 124 -25.43 -11.09 -6.22
C SER A 124 -23.99 -11.49 -5.85
N ILE A 125 -23.39 -10.79 -4.87
CA ILE A 125 -22.06 -11.10 -4.36
C ILE A 125 -22.05 -12.46 -3.66
N ARG A 126 -23.03 -12.77 -2.82
CA ARG A 126 -23.16 -14.07 -2.16
C ARG A 126 -23.26 -15.20 -3.18
N TRP A 127 -24.06 -15.00 -4.23
CA TRP A 127 -24.22 -15.97 -5.29
C TRP A 127 -22.95 -16.23 -6.08
N PHE A 128 -22.21 -15.17 -6.41
CA PHE A 128 -20.90 -15.28 -7.05
C PHE A 128 -19.94 -16.20 -6.27
N TRP A 129 -19.79 -15.95 -4.97
CA TRP A 129 -18.89 -16.71 -4.11
C TRP A 129 -19.41 -18.10 -3.78
N HIS A 130 -20.72 -18.27 -3.69
CA HIS A 130 -21.33 -19.60 -3.54
C HIS A 130 -20.96 -20.51 -4.70
N ARG A 131 -21.05 -20.03 -5.92
CA ARG A 131 -20.65 -20.78 -7.12
C ARG A 131 -19.18 -21.17 -7.11
N ILE A 132 -18.30 -20.25 -6.74
CA ILE A 132 -16.87 -20.53 -6.59
C ILE A 132 -16.64 -21.61 -5.54
N LYS A 133 -17.32 -21.53 -4.41
CA LYS A 133 -17.25 -22.52 -3.33
C LYS A 133 -17.75 -23.90 -3.76
N GLU A 134 -18.70 -23.96 -4.69
CA GLU A 134 -19.17 -25.20 -5.32
C GLU A 134 -18.20 -25.75 -6.39
N GLY A 135 -17.14 -25.05 -6.70
CA GLY A 135 -16.16 -25.45 -7.70
C GLY A 135 -16.46 -25.00 -9.13
N GLU A 136 -17.43 -24.12 -9.31
CA GLU A 136 -17.74 -23.56 -10.62
C GLU A 136 -16.72 -22.49 -11.00
N HIS A 137 -16.45 -22.39 -12.31
CA HIS A 137 -15.63 -21.31 -12.84
C HIS A 137 -16.48 -20.05 -13.01
N MET A 138 -16.13 -18.99 -12.26
CA MET A 138 -16.78 -17.70 -12.38
C MET A 138 -15.87 -16.71 -13.07
N PRO A 139 -16.35 -15.99 -14.13
CA PRO A 139 -15.58 -14.95 -14.78
C PRO A 139 -15.16 -13.87 -13.79
N ALA A 140 -13.88 -13.53 -13.80
CA ALA A 140 -13.34 -12.52 -12.92
C ALA A 140 -13.79 -11.11 -13.36
N PRO A 141 -14.37 -10.30 -12.48
CA PRO A 141 -14.69 -8.91 -12.80
C PRO A 141 -13.42 -8.08 -12.95
N ASP A 142 -13.46 -7.09 -13.85
CA ASP A 142 -12.32 -6.21 -14.07
C ASP A 142 -12.13 -5.23 -12.90
N CYS A 143 -10.88 -4.88 -12.59
CA CYS A 143 -10.58 -3.69 -11.82
C CYS A 143 -10.79 -2.44 -12.67
N ALA A 144 -11.14 -1.32 -12.04
CA ALA A 144 -11.17 -0.02 -12.69
C ALA A 144 -9.80 0.68 -12.52
N ALA A 145 -9.26 1.22 -13.60
CA ALA A 145 -8.03 1.99 -13.54
C ALA A 145 -8.32 3.40 -13.03
N PHE A 146 -7.88 3.69 -11.83
CA PHE A 146 -7.78 5.03 -11.29
C PHE A 146 -6.34 5.51 -11.38
N LEU A 147 -6.06 6.70 -10.87
CA LEU A 147 -4.76 7.31 -11.02
C LEU A 147 -4.30 7.95 -9.72
N ARG A 148 -3.00 7.96 -9.54
CA ARG A 148 -2.34 8.72 -8.51
C ARG A 148 -1.13 9.45 -9.10
N SER A 149 -1.11 10.77 -8.94
CA SER A 149 0.04 11.58 -9.28
C SER A 149 1.01 11.66 -8.10
N HIS A 150 2.28 11.72 -8.39
CA HIS A 150 3.32 11.85 -7.36
C HIS A 150 4.01 13.20 -7.47
N LEU A 151 4.49 13.70 -6.33
CA LEU A 151 5.46 14.77 -6.28
C LEU A 151 6.80 14.25 -6.80
N VAL A 152 7.29 14.88 -7.85
CA VAL A 152 8.56 14.55 -8.51
C VAL A 152 9.32 15.83 -8.86
N GLU A 153 10.60 15.69 -9.15
CA GLU A 153 11.39 16.80 -9.66
C GLU A 153 10.80 17.35 -10.96
N SER A 154 10.88 18.66 -11.15
CA SER A 154 10.34 19.33 -12.32
C SER A 154 10.87 18.69 -13.61
N GLY A 155 9.95 18.37 -14.52
CA GLY A 155 10.27 17.69 -15.78
C GLY A 155 10.27 16.17 -15.72
N GLN A 156 10.22 15.56 -14.56
CA GLN A 156 10.04 14.10 -14.41
C GLN A 156 8.56 13.73 -14.48
N VAL A 157 8.29 12.48 -14.87
CA VAL A 157 6.95 11.93 -14.95
C VAL A 157 6.87 10.69 -14.09
N LYS A 158 5.98 10.71 -13.09
CA LYS A 158 5.66 9.54 -12.27
C LYS A 158 4.15 9.47 -12.05
N VAL A 159 3.51 8.61 -12.79
CA VAL A 159 2.08 8.35 -12.68
C VAL A 159 1.90 6.88 -12.31
N ARG A 160 1.07 6.62 -11.30
CA ARG A 160 0.71 5.25 -10.89
C ARG A 160 -0.75 4.99 -11.20
N ALA A 161 -1.01 3.90 -11.88
CA ALA A 161 -2.36 3.35 -11.97
C ALA A 161 -2.75 2.75 -10.62
N ILE A 162 -3.93 3.11 -10.13
CA ILE A 162 -4.56 2.47 -8.99
C ILE A 162 -5.50 1.41 -9.54
N TRP A 163 -5.29 0.18 -9.10
CA TRP A 163 -6.13 -0.96 -9.45
C TRP A 163 -7.35 -0.98 -8.53
N GLY A 164 -8.42 -0.30 -8.93
CA GLY A 164 -9.65 -0.23 -8.15
C GLY A 164 -10.40 -1.55 -8.17
N TYR A 165 -10.25 -2.33 -7.11
CA TYR A 165 -10.90 -3.64 -6.96
C TYR A 165 -12.42 -3.49 -6.90
N PRO A 166 -13.16 -4.35 -7.62
CA PRO A 166 -14.61 -4.38 -7.52
C PRO A 166 -15.08 -4.86 -6.14
N ALA A 167 -16.19 -4.31 -5.67
CA ALA A 167 -16.80 -4.69 -4.39
C ALA A 167 -17.00 -6.21 -4.26
N THR A 168 -17.36 -6.88 -5.34
CA THR A 168 -17.52 -8.34 -5.39
C THR A 168 -16.30 -9.09 -4.85
N ILE A 169 -15.09 -8.63 -5.18
CA ILE A 169 -13.85 -9.26 -4.72
C ILE A 169 -13.44 -8.70 -3.36
N THR A 170 -13.52 -7.39 -3.17
CA THR A 170 -13.05 -6.72 -1.95
C THR A 170 -13.72 -7.24 -0.69
N PHE A 171 -15.03 -7.46 -0.69
CA PHE A 171 -15.73 -7.97 0.49
C PHE A 171 -15.29 -9.37 0.88
N MET A 172 -15.06 -10.25 -0.08
CA MET A 172 -14.56 -11.60 0.24
C MET A 172 -13.09 -11.58 0.67
N GLU A 173 -12.26 -10.76 0.06
CA GLU A 173 -10.91 -10.53 0.56
C GLU A 173 -10.92 -10.09 2.03
N GLY A 174 -11.80 -9.17 2.37
CA GLY A 174 -11.94 -8.65 3.72
C GLY A 174 -12.29 -9.72 4.75
N CYS A 175 -13.03 -10.74 4.37
CA CYS A 175 -13.35 -11.86 5.25
C CYS A 175 -12.11 -12.58 5.78
N PHE A 176 -11.05 -12.65 4.99
CA PHE A 176 -9.76 -13.25 5.37
C PHE A 176 -8.75 -12.21 5.82
N ALA A 177 -8.62 -11.12 5.09
CA ALA A 177 -7.55 -10.13 5.28
C ALA A 177 -7.72 -9.34 6.58
N LEU A 178 -8.93 -8.91 6.92
CA LEU A 178 -9.15 -8.07 8.10
C LEU A 178 -8.79 -8.77 9.42
N PRO A 179 -9.17 -10.03 9.66
CA PRO A 179 -8.70 -10.76 10.83
C PRO A 179 -7.18 -10.91 10.90
N LEU A 180 -6.53 -11.16 9.75
CA LEU A 180 -5.07 -11.24 9.66
C LEU A 180 -4.41 -9.91 10.00
N ILE A 181 -4.88 -8.81 9.41
CA ILE A 181 -4.34 -7.47 9.65
C ILE A 181 -4.47 -7.10 11.14
N ASP A 182 -5.63 -7.34 11.74
CA ASP A 182 -5.86 -7.07 13.16
C ASP A 182 -4.91 -7.88 14.05
N ARG A 183 -4.68 -9.13 13.70
CA ARG A 183 -3.75 -10.00 14.43
C ARG A 183 -2.31 -9.52 14.30
N TYR A 184 -1.88 -9.10 13.11
CA TYR A 184 -0.53 -8.57 12.89
C TYR A 184 -0.31 -7.22 13.57
N LYS A 185 -1.35 -6.40 13.74
CA LYS A 185 -1.26 -5.14 14.50
C LYS A 185 -0.95 -5.37 15.99
N SER A 186 -1.38 -6.47 16.55
CA SER A 186 -1.16 -6.82 17.95
C SER A 186 0.04 -7.74 18.17
N GLY A 187 0.62 -8.30 17.12
CA GLY A 187 1.69 -9.28 17.17
C GLY A 187 3.09 -8.68 17.13
N GLN A 188 4.07 -9.48 17.56
CA GLN A 188 5.49 -9.19 17.41
C GLN A 188 6.04 -9.94 16.19
N THR A 189 5.87 -9.38 15.02
CA THR A 189 6.34 -9.92 13.75
C THR A 189 7.21 -8.91 13.03
N PRO A 190 7.89 -9.27 11.93
CA PRO A 190 8.64 -8.30 11.12
C PRO A 190 7.79 -7.21 10.45
N LEU A 191 6.46 -7.34 10.46
CA LEU A 191 5.55 -6.30 9.96
C LEU A 191 5.57 -5.08 10.87
N ALA A 192 5.80 -3.91 10.30
CA ALA A 192 5.91 -2.66 11.04
C ALA A 192 4.57 -2.00 11.39
N TYR A 193 3.54 -2.79 11.66
CA TYR A 193 2.31 -2.26 12.25
C TYR A 193 2.60 -1.67 13.64
N GLY A 194 1.96 -0.53 13.95
CA GLY A 194 2.22 0.19 15.19
C GLY A 194 3.46 1.09 15.18
N TYR A 195 4.11 1.23 14.02
CA TYR A 195 5.21 2.17 13.78
C TYR A 195 4.76 3.39 12.98
N ASP A 196 3.58 3.93 13.27
CA ASP A 196 3.16 5.19 12.67
C ASP A 196 4.14 6.30 13.06
N MET A 197 4.81 6.88 12.06
CA MET A 197 5.93 7.79 12.27
C MET A 197 5.53 9.03 13.08
N ALA A 198 4.36 9.59 12.81
CA ALA A 198 3.89 10.83 13.48
C ALA A 198 3.39 10.60 14.91
N THR A 199 3.07 9.37 15.29
CA THR A 199 2.47 9.05 16.60
C THR A 199 3.36 8.18 17.49
N GLY A 200 4.65 8.40 17.42
CA GLY A 200 5.66 7.72 18.24
C GLY A 200 6.36 6.57 17.57
N GLY A 201 5.99 6.21 16.35
CA GLY A 201 6.63 5.13 15.58
C GLY A 201 8.08 5.41 15.25
N ALA A 202 8.42 6.65 14.92
CA ALA A 202 9.81 7.05 14.68
C ALA A 202 10.68 6.84 15.92
N ARG A 203 10.19 7.21 17.10
CA ARG A 203 10.91 7.01 18.37
C ARG A 203 11.03 5.54 18.73
N ARG A 204 9.96 4.76 18.52
CA ARG A 204 10.00 3.31 18.75
C ARG A 204 11.05 2.65 17.89
N LEU A 205 11.05 2.96 16.59
CA LEU A 205 12.04 2.44 15.65
C LEU A 205 13.48 2.85 16.03
N TRP A 206 13.67 4.11 16.37
CA TRP A 206 14.96 4.64 16.79
C TRP A 206 15.50 3.93 18.05
N ARG A 207 14.63 3.58 18.99
CA ARG A 207 14.97 2.77 20.16
C ARG A 207 15.28 1.33 19.78
N ASP A 208 14.48 0.71 18.91
CA ASP A 208 14.72 -0.66 18.43
C ASP A 208 16.08 -0.80 17.77
N LEU A 209 16.55 0.25 17.08
CA LEU A 209 17.82 0.26 16.36
C LEU A 209 19.04 0.60 17.25
N ALA A 210 18.85 0.81 18.53
CA ALA A 210 19.97 1.06 19.45
C ALA A 210 20.87 -0.16 19.57
N GLY A 211 22.19 0.05 19.52
CA GLY A 211 23.18 -1.00 19.71
C GLY A 211 23.65 -1.71 18.46
N TYR A 212 23.02 -1.51 17.31
CA TYR A 212 23.53 -1.98 16.03
C TYR A 212 24.58 -1.03 15.46
N SER A 213 25.44 -1.54 14.59
CA SER A 213 26.55 -0.75 14.01
C SER A 213 26.32 -0.35 12.55
N THR A 214 25.51 -1.10 11.83
CA THR A 214 25.28 -0.88 10.40
C THR A 214 23.78 -1.00 10.07
N TYR A 215 23.30 -0.10 9.24
CA TYR A 215 21.89 -0.01 8.83
C TYR A 215 21.75 0.08 7.32
N ALA A 216 20.75 -0.57 6.76
CA ALA A 216 20.36 -0.44 5.36
C ALA A 216 18.86 -0.32 5.21
N CYS A 217 18.43 0.59 4.32
CA CYS A 217 17.06 0.73 3.89
C CYS A 217 17.04 0.60 2.36
N LEU A 218 16.58 -0.55 1.87
CA LEU A 218 16.62 -0.84 0.45
C LEU A 218 15.45 -0.16 -0.27
N ASP A 219 15.75 0.49 -1.38
CA ASP A 219 14.76 1.00 -2.32
C ASP A 219 14.82 0.17 -3.60
N PHE A 220 13.71 -0.46 -3.96
CA PHE A 220 13.62 -1.25 -5.18
C PHE A 220 13.08 -0.43 -6.34
N LYS A 221 13.64 -0.66 -7.53
CA LYS A 221 13.06 -0.13 -8.77
C LYS A 221 11.80 -0.91 -9.12
N ASN A 222 10.65 -0.21 -9.14
CA ASN A 222 9.38 -0.78 -9.54
C ASN A 222 9.00 -2.09 -8.79
N PHE A 223 9.06 -2.06 -7.46
CA PHE A 223 8.80 -3.24 -6.63
C PHE A 223 7.51 -3.95 -7.04
N ASP A 224 6.37 -3.27 -6.98
CA ASP A 224 5.05 -3.85 -7.26
C ASP A 224 4.96 -4.48 -8.66
N LYS A 225 5.68 -3.93 -9.62
CA LYS A 225 5.64 -4.36 -11.03
C LYS A 225 6.49 -5.60 -11.29
N THR A 226 7.49 -5.85 -10.47
CA THR A 226 8.51 -6.90 -10.67
C THR A 226 8.36 -8.10 -9.75
N VAL A 227 7.42 -8.08 -8.80
CA VAL A 227 7.10 -9.24 -7.97
C VAL A 227 6.53 -10.35 -8.85
N THR A 228 7.13 -11.54 -8.81
CA THR A 228 6.72 -12.68 -9.61
C THR A 228 5.53 -13.43 -9.02
N SER A 229 4.86 -14.24 -9.83
CA SER A 229 3.79 -15.11 -9.32
C SER A 229 4.29 -16.12 -8.29
N GLN A 230 5.51 -16.62 -8.42
CA GLN A 230 6.16 -17.49 -7.43
C GLN A 230 6.23 -16.82 -6.05
N LEU A 231 6.70 -15.58 -6.01
CA LEU A 231 6.79 -14.82 -4.76
C LEU A 231 5.42 -14.55 -4.14
N ILE A 232 4.44 -14.19 -4.96
CA ILE A 232 3.07 -13.95 -4.51
C ILE A 232 2.47 -15.21 -3.89
N LYS A 233 2.62 -16.36 -4.55
CA LYS A 233 2.13 -17.65 -4.04
C LYS A 233 2.79 -18.03 -2.72
N ALA A 234 4.10 -17.84 -2.61
CA ALA A 234 4.82 -18.08 -1.35
C ALA A 234 4.26 -17.24 -0.20
N ALA A 235 3.99 -15.95 -0.46
CA ALA A 235 3.42 -15.05 0.55
C ALA A 235 1.99 -15.43 0.95
N PHE A 236 1.14 -15.79 -0.01
CA PHE A 236 -0.22 -16.30 0.29
C PHE A 236 -0.18 -17.59 1.10
N ASP A 237 0.76 -18.49 0.84
CA ASP A 237 0.92 -19.73 1.61
C ASP A 237 1.28 -19.43 3.09
N VAL A 238 2.15 -18.45 3.32
CA VAL A 238 2.48 -17.98 4.68
C VAL A 238 1.23 -17.47 5.39
N LEU A 239 0.43 -16.66 4.73
CA LEU A 239 -0.82 -16.13 5.31
C LEU A 239 -1.84 -17.24 5.59
N LEU A 240 -2.01 -18.18 4.67
CA LEU A 240 -2.93 -19.30 4.83
C LEU A 240 -2.62 -20.14 6.06
N SER A 241 -1.35 -20.33 6.40
CA SER A 241 -0.93 -21.06 7.59
C SER A 241 -1.42 -20.46 8.91
N ASN A 242 -1.83 -19.20 8.89
CA ASN A 242 -2.33 -18.47 10.06
C ASN A 242 -3.86 -18.35 10.09
N ILE A 243 -4.57 -19.08 9.23
CA ILE A 243 -6.03 -19.05 9.16
C ILE A 243 -6.61 -20.38 9.61
N ASP A 244 -7.60 -20.33 10.48
CA ASP A 244 -8.42 -21.47 10.87
C ASP A 244 -9.68 -21.54 9.98
N LEU A 245 -9.70 -22.47 9.04
CA LEU A 245 -10.80 -22.66 8.12
C LEU A 245 -11.97 -23.48 8.70
N THR A 246 -11.90 -23.87 9.98
CA THR A 246 -12.91 -24.74 10.62
C THR A 246 -14.02 -23.97 11.33
N LYS A 247 -13.86 -22.66 11.51
CA LYS A 247 -14.85 -21.81 12.18
C LYS A 247 -14.80 -20.38 11.67
N TYR A 248 -15.96 -19.71 11.70
CA TYR A 248 -16.06 -18.27 11.51
C TYR A 248 -15.82 -17.51 12.81
N GLN A 249 -15.58 -16.21 12.69
CA GLN A 249 -15.35 -15.33 13.85
C GLN A 249 -16.54 -15.29 14.81
N ASP A 250 -17.75 -15.16 14.27
CA ASP A 250 -18.97 -14.99 15.06
C ASP A 250 -19.90 -16.21 14.93
N PHE A 251 -20.63 -16.33 13.84
CA PHE A 251 -21.67 -17.33 13.66
C PHE A 251 -21.41 -18.24 12.46
N GLY A 252 -21.86 -19.48 12.60
CA GLY A 252 -21.81 -20.47 11.55
C GLY A 252 -20.53 -21.29 11.56
N VAL A 253 -20.60 -22.45 10.92
CA VAL A 253 -19.48 -23.36 10.73
C VAL A 253 -19.21 -23.47 9.23
N PRO A 254 -18.03 -23.11 8.77
CA PRO A 254 -17.69 -23.21 7.36
C PRO A 254 -17.41 -24.65 6.94
N ASP A 255 -17.60 -24.94 5.67
CA ASP A 255 -16.96 -26.05 5.02
C ASP A 255 -15.53 -25.61 4.61
N SER A 256 -14.52 -26.20 5.23
CA SER A 256 -13.12 -25.84 5.02
C SER A 256 -12.69 -25.97 3.57
N ARG A 257 -13.19 -26.96 2.85
CA ARG A 257 -12.85 -27.21 1.45
C ARG A 257 -13.42 -26.13 0.54
N ARG A 258 -14.66 -25.70 0.80
CA ARG A 258 -15.33 -24.61 0.09
C ARG A 258 -14.66 -23.26 0.36
N LEU A 259 -14.32 -23.02 1.61
CA LEU A 259 -13.65 -21.78 2.01
C LEU A 259 -12.24 -21.68 1.39
N LEU A 260 -11.55 -22.82 1.29
CA LEU A 260 -10.26 -22.91 0.62
C LEU A 260 -10.35 -22.60 -0.88
N ARG A 261 -11.44 -22.98 -1.55
CA ARG A 261 -11.68 -22.60 -2.95
C ARG A 261 -11.82 -21.09 -3.12
N ALA A 262 -12.50 -20.44 -2.20
CA ALA A 262 -12.59 -18.97 -2.19
C ALA A 262 -11.21 -18.31 -2.00
N TRP A 263 -10.40 -18.84 -1.09
CA TRP A 263 -9.02 -18.38 -0.87
C TRP A 263 -8.16 -18.49 -2.14
N TYR A 264 -8.17 -19.61 -2.81
CA TYR A 264 -7.39 -19.80 -4.03
C TYR A 264 -7.92 -18.97 -5.19
N TYR A 265 -9.22 -18.72 -5.26
CA TYR A 265 -9.75 -17.77 -6.24
C TYR A 265 -9.23 -16.36 -6.00
N ILE A 266 -9.19 -15.91 -4.75
CA ILE A 266 -8.63 -14.61 -4.36
C ILE A 266 -7.15 -14.52 -4.74
N ARG A 267 -6.37 -15.56 -4.44
CA ARG A 267 -4.95 -15.62 -4.83
C ARG A 267 -4.77 -15.52 -6.34
N ASP A 268 -5.51 -16.29 -7.09
CA ASP A 268 -5.40 -16.32 -8.55
C ASP A 268 -5.90 -15.03 -9.18
N TYR A 269 -6.92 -14.40 -8.61
CA TYR A 269 -7.37 -13.07 -8.98
C TYR A 269 -6.28 -12.01 -8.71
N PHE A 270 -5.62 -12.10 -7.58
CA PHE A 270 -4.54 -11.20 -7.20
C PHE A 270 -3.37 -11.27 -8.19
N ILE A 271 -3.05 -12.45 -8.67
CA ILE A 271 -1.97 -12.68 -9.66
C ILE A 271 -2.41 -12.27 -11.07
N ASN A 272 -3.58 -12.74 -11.52
CA ASN A 272 -4.11 -12.62 -12.88
C ASN A 272 -5.20 -11.55 -12.96
N THR A 273 -4.87 -10.33 -12.58
CA THR A 273 -5.85 -9.26 -12.53
C THR A 273 -6.04 -8.61 -13.90
N THR A 274 -7.28 -8.41 -14.31
CA THR A 274 -7.63 -7.58 -15.47
C THR A 274 -8.03 -6.19 -14.99
N ILE A 275 -7.51 -5.16 -15.64
CA ILE A 275 -7.82 -3.76 -15.38
C ILE A 275 -8.42 -3.12 -16.62
N ARG A 276 -9.43 -2.28 -16.42
CA ARG A 276 -10.10 -1.53 -17.49
C ARG A 276 -9.84 -0.04 -17.30
N THR A 277 -9.35 0.60 -18.34
CA THR A 277 -9.20 2.06 -18.38
C THR A 277 -10.53 2.73 -18.71
N CYS A 278 -10.64 4.04 -18.48
CA CYS A 278 -11.92 4.76 -18.66
C CYS A 278 -12.43 4.76 -20.10
N ASP A 279 -11.56 4.59 -21.08
CA ASP A 279 -11.94 4.43 -22.51
C ASP A 279 -12.40 3.00 -22.87
N GLY A 280 -12.42 2.08 -21.89
CA GLY A 280 -12.83 0.70 -22.09
C GLY A 280 -11.73 -0.28 -22.48
N SER A 281 -10.49 0.16 -22.65
CA SER A 281 -9.36 -0.74 -22.94
C SER A 281 -9.08 -1.63 -21.74
N ARG A 282 -8.94 -2.94 -22.00
CA ARG A 282 -8.73 -3.96 -20.97
C ARG A 282 -7.32 -4.54 -21.07
N TYR A 283 -6.65 -4.62 -19.94
CA TYR A 283 -5.30 -5.18 -19.81
C TYR A 283 -5.28 -6.25 -18.72
N LYS A 284 -4.55 -7.33 -18.96
CA LYS A 284 -4.36 -8.42 -17.99
C LYS A 284 -2.90 -8.51 -17.60
N LYS A 285 -2.64 -8.56 -16.30
CA LYS A 285 -1.34 -8.92 -15.75
C LYS A 285 -1.31 -10.41 -15.37
N LEU A 286 -0.14 -11.01 -15.37
CA LEU A 286 0.11 -12.39 -14.94
C LEU A 286 1.06 -12.44 -13.74
N ALA A 287 1.54 -11.31 -13.30
CA ALA A 287 2.39 -11.12 -12.12
C ALA A 287 2.35 -9.66 -11.70
N GLY A 288 3.07 -9.31 -10.66
CA GLY A 288 3.03 -7.98 -10.07
C GLY A 288 1.89 -7.83 -9.06
N VAL A 289 2.00 -6.82 -8.22
CA VAL A 289 1.07 -6.55 -7.12
C VAL A 289 0.24 -5.32 -7.43
N ALA A 290 -1.08 -5.49 -7.50
CA ALA A 290 -2.03 -4.40 -7.68
C ALA A 290 -2.25 -3.63 -6.37
N SER A 291 -2.38 -2.31 -6.45
CA SER A 291 -2.47 -1.43 -5.27
C SER A 291 -3.82 -1.45 -4.55
N GLY A 292 -4.87 -2.00 -5.12
CA GLY A 292 -6.25 -1.86 -4.63
C GLY A 292 -6.77 -3.04 -3.78
N SER A 293 -5.96 -4.07 -3.53
CA SER A 293 -6.34 -5.23 -2.74
C SER A 293 -6.12 -5.01 -1.24
N PHE A 294 -6.96 -5.63 -0.40
CA PHE A 294 -6.69 -5.74 1.02
C PHE A 294 -5.40 -6.48 1.36
N PHE A 295 -4.95 -7.35 0.45
CA PHE A 295 -3.74 -8.16 0.65
C PHE A 295 -2.46 -7.46 0.20
N THR A 296 -2.53 -6.35 -0.50
CA THR A 296 -1.35 -5.69 -1.11
C THR A 296 -0.24 -5.47 -0.09
N GLN A 297 -0.56 -4.85 1.04
CA GLN A 297 0.43 -4.53 2.08
C GLN A 297 1.02 -5.80 2.72
N LEU A 298 0.19 -6.79 3.00
CA LEU A 298 0.64 -8.06 3.58
C LEU A 298 1.55 -8.83 2.62
N ILE A 299 1.13 -8.95 1.37
CA ILE A 299 1.89 -9.68 0.34
C ILE A 299 3.21 -9.00 0.04
N ASP A 300 3.21 -7.69 -0.19
CA ASP A 300 4.43 -6.93 -0.45
C ASP A 300 5.41 -7.05 0.72
N SER A 301 4.94 -6.95 1.95
CA SER A 301 5.76 -7.05 3.15
C SER A 301 6.42 -8.43 3.28
N ILE A 302 5.67 -9.50 3.09
CA ILE A 302 6.20 -10.87 3.19
C ILE A 302 7.18 -11.14 2.05
N VAL A 303 6.87 -10.73 0.83
CA VAL A 303 7.77 -10.86 -0.32
C VAL A 303 9.07 -10.10 -0.07
N ASN A 304 8.99 -8.87 0.42
CA ASN A 304 10.15 -8.05 0.76
C ASN A 304 11.04 -8.74 1.80
N TRP A 305 10.44 -9.27 2.85
CA TRP A 305 11.14 -10.01 3.89
C TRP A 305 11.84 -11.27 3.35
N ILE A 306 11.15 -12.05 2.52
CA ILE A 306 11.69 -13.27 1.89
C ILE A 306 12.90 -12.93 1.03
N LEU A 307 12.78 -11.91 0.17
CA LEU A 307 13.85 -11.49 -0.73
C LEU A 307 15.09 -11.01 0.04
N ILE A 308 14.92 -10.17 1.04
CA ILE A 308 16.02 -9.65 1.84
C ILE A 308 16.68 -10.77 2.64
N THR A 309 15.89 -11.63 3.26
CA THR A 309 16.39 -12.78 4.01
C THR A 309 17.18 -13.73 3.10
N TYR A 310 16.64 -14.03 1.93
CA TYR A 310 17.34 -14.84 0.93
C TYR A 310 18.68 -14.23 0.52
N ALA A 311 18.67 -12.96 0.13
CA ALA A 311 19.86 -12.29 -0.36
C ALA A 311 20.95 -12.15 0.73
N CYS A 312 20.54 -11.78 1.92
CA CYS A 312 21.47 -11.65 3.06
C CYS A 312 22.05 -12.98 3.47
N ASN A 313 21.23 -14.03 3.59
CA ASN A 313 21.73 -15.36 3.98
C ASN A 313 22.68 -15.94 2.93
N LYS A 314 22.35 -15.77 1.64
CA LYS A 314 23.22 -16.23 0.55
C LYS A 314 24.57 -15.50 0.52
N ALA A 315 24.58 -14.22 0.85
CA ALA A 315 25.79 -13.41 0.96
C ALA A 315 26.58 -13.65 2.28
N GLY A 316 26.06 -14.48 3.18
CA GLY A 316 26.67 -14.69 4.50
C GLY A 316 26.52 -13.51 5.46
N LEU A 317 25.53 -12.66 5.23
CA LEU A 317 25.28 -11.41 5.96
C LEU A 317 23.90 -11.42 6.61
N THR A 318 23.58 -12.47 7.36
CA THR A 318 22.28 -12.61 8.04
C THR A 318 21.98 -11.38 8.90
N PRO A 319 20.81 -10.74 8.72
CA PRO A 319 20.46 -9.57 9.52
C PRO A 319 20.25 -9.92 11.00
N ASP A 320 20.67 -9.01 11.88
CA ASP A 320 20.35 -9.07 13.32
C ASP A 320 18.99 -8.40 13.62
N TYR A 321 18.55 -7.53 12.74
CA TYR A 321 17.24 -6.88 12.79
C TYR A 321 16.69 -6.68 11.37
N LEU A 322 15.41 -6.98 11.16
CA LEU A 322 14.72 -6.76 9.90
C LEU A 322 13.27 -6.42 10.16
N LYS A 323 12.83 -5.25 9.73
CA LYS A 323 11.43 -4.80 9.68
C LYS A 323 11.06 -4.44 8.26
N VAL A 324 9.82 -4.74 7.91
CA VAL A 324 9.26 -4.48 6.57
C VAL A 324 7.88 -3.86 6.69
N PHE A 325 7.55 -3.01 5.73
CA PHE A 325 6.21 -2.49 5.54
C PHE A 325 5.99 -2.14 4.07
N GLY A 326 5.29 -3.01 3.34
CA GLY A 326 5.24 -2.95 1.89
C GLY A 326 6.62 -3.18 1.28
N ASP A 327 7.03 -2.30 0.39
CA ASP A 327 8.36 -2.29 -0.21
C ASP A 327 9.44 -1.61 0.67
N ASP A 328 9.04 -0.93 1.73
CA ASP A 328 9.97 -0.34 2.69
C ASP A 328 10.57 -1.39 3.62
N SER A 329 11.85 -1.24 3.91
CA SER A 329 12.58 -2.14 4.80
C SER A 329 13.62 -1.42 5.63
N ILE A 330 13.90 -1.98 6.82
CA ILE A 330 15.04 -1.61 7.63
C ILE A 330 15.78 -2.86 8.03
N ILE A 331 17.08 -2.90 7.71
CA ILE A 331 17.98 -3.97 8.05
C ILE A 331 19.04 -3.41 8.98
N ALA A 332 19.38 -4.14 10.03
CA ALA A 332 20.48 -3.76 10.91
C ALA A 332 21.37 -4.96 11.26
N TRP A 333 22.64 -4.68 11.44
CA TRP A 333 23.67 -5.64 11.82
C TRP A 333 24.49 -5.12 12.99
N PHE A 334 24.95 -6.02 13.84
CA PHE A 334 25.98 -5.71 14.83
C PHE A 334 27.34 -5.52 14.20
N ALA A 335 27.63 -6.20 13.09
CA ALA A 335 28.88 -6.06 12.36
C ALA A 335 29.02 -4.65 11.75
N GLU A 336 30.23 -4.10 11.84
CA GLU A 336 30.53 -2.79 11.24
C GLU A 336 30.81 -2.87 9.73
N LYS A 337 31.34 -4.00 9.27
CA LYS A 337 31.71 -4.21 7.87
C LYS A 337 30.71 -5.11 7.20
N ILE A 338 29.90 -4.52 6.34
CA ILE A 338 28.89 -5.20 5.53
C ILE A 338 29.14 -4.88 4.06
N ASP A 339 29.37 -5.91 3.26
CA ASP A 339 29.42 -5.78 1.80
C ASP A 339 28.00 -5.76 1.22
N ILE A 340 27.42 -4.56 1.19
CA ILE A 340 26.05 -4.38 0.72
C ILE A 340 25.88 -4.74 -0.77
N ARG A 341 26.94 -4.62 -1.57
CA ARG A 341 26.88 -4.95 -3.01
C ARG A 341 26.65 -6.43 -3.25
N SER A 342 27.18 -7.30 -2.40
CA SER A 342 26.92 -8.74 -2.49
C SER A 342 25.42 -9.07 -2.31
N ILE A 343 24.73 -8.31 -1.47
CA ILE A 343 23.28 -8.41 -1.30
C ILE A 343 22.54 -7.93 -2.55
N PHE A 344 22.95 -6.81 -3.13
CA PHE A 344 22.36 -6.28 -4.37
C PHE A 344 22.54 -7.25 -5.54
N ASP A 345 23.68 -7.90 -5.66
CA ASP A 345 23.97 -8.86 -6.72
C ASP A 345 23.07 -10.09 -6.63
N VAL A 346 22.78 -10.59 -5.44
CA VAL A 346 21.83 -11.69 -5.25
C VAL A 346 20.41 -11.25 -5.62
N LEU A 347 19.98 -10.06 -5.22
CA LEU A 347 18.67 -9.52 -5.56
C LEU A 347 18.50 -9.33 -7.07
N ASP A 348 19.54 -8.87 -7.76
CA ASP A 348 19.52 -8.74 -9.23
C ASP A 348 19.21 -10.06 -9.93
N THR A 349 19.70 -11.19 -9.40
CA THR A 349 19.41 -12.52 -9.97
C THR A 349 17.94 -12.90 -9.89
N THR A 350 17.17 -12.27 -9.03
CA THR A 350 15.71 -12.48 -8.87
C THR A 350 14.87 -11.59 -9.77
N GLY A 351 15.49 -10.65 -10.48
CA GLY A 351 14.81 -9.61 -11.24
C GLY A 351 14.28 -8.43 -10.42
N MET A 352 14.53 -8.45 -9.09
CA MET A 352 14.17 -7.38 -8.16
C MET A 352 15.37 -6.45 -7.98
N VAL A 353 15.43 -5.41 -8.80
CA VAL A 353 16.59 -4.52 -8.89
C VAL A 353 16.54 -3.44 -7.82
N VAL A 354 17.63 -3.30 -7.08
CA VAL A 354 17.76 -2.25 -6.06
C VAL A 354 18.14 -0.92 -6.73
N ASN A 355 17.46 0.14 -6.32
CA ASN A 355 17.82 1.51 -6.68
C ASN A 355 18.94 2.00 -5.75
N THR A 356 20.18 1.87 -6.18
CA THR A 356 21.36 2.20 -5.37
C THR A 356 21.45 3.67 -5.00
N LYS A 357 20.88 4.56 -5.80
CA LYS A 357 20.88 6.02 -5.53
C LYS A 357 19.94 6.42 -4.39
N LYS A 358 18.84 5.68 -4.22
CA LYS A 358 17.83 5.94 -3.19
C LYS A 358 17.95 5.04 -1.97
N THR A 359 18.71 3.94 -2.08
CA THR A 359 19.00 3.06 -0.96
C THR A 359 19.87 3.76 0.04
N ILE A 360 19.52 3.64 1.32
CA ILE A 360 20.31 4.19 2.42
C ILE A 360 21.15 3.06 3.01
N PHE A 361 22.45 3.31 3.11
CA PHE A 361 23.41 2.45 3.78
C PHE A 361 24.29 3.33 4.68
N THR A 362 24.19 3.12 5.99
CA THR A 362 24.78 4.05 6.96
C THR A 362 25.18 3.33 8.24
N HIS A 363 26.15 3.92 8.96
CA HIS A 363 26.50 3.56 10.33
C HIS A 363 25.85 4.47 11.37
N ASP A 364 25.05 5.43 10.94
CA ASP A 364 24.39 6.40 11.79
C ASP A 364 22.88 6.13 11.82
N ARG A 365 22.37 5.74 12.97
CA ARG A 365 20.95 5.48 13.21
C ARG A 365 20.05 6.67 12.86
N ASP A 366 20.53 7.90 13.04
CA ASP A 366 19.77 9.12 12.75
C ASP A 366 19.54 9.36 11.25
N LYS A 367 20.30 8.69 10.38
CA LYS A 367 20.16 8.77 8.93
C LYS A 367 19.22 7.70 8.34
N VAL A 368 18.72 6.79 9.16
CA VAL A 368 17.74 5.79 8.73
C VAL A 368 16.45 6.48 8.29
N GLU A 369 15.95 6.06 7.13
CA GLU A 369 14.71 6.57 6.54
C GLU A 369 13.72 5.44 6.35
N PHE A 370 12.51 5.62 6.89
CA PHE A 370 11.44 4.63 6.83
C PHE A 370 10.09 5.32 6.71
N LEU A 371 9.23 4.78 5.86
CA LEU A 371 7.88 5.33 5.60
C LEU A 371 7.90 6.83 5.25
N GLY A 372 8.93 7.25 4.53
CA GLY A 372 9.07 8.62 4.05
C GLY A 372 9.62 9.62 5.07
N PHE A 373 10.13 9.15 6.22
CA PHE A 373 10.71 10.01 7.26
C PHE A 373 12.10 9.53 7.66
N ARG A 374 13.00 10.47 7.95
CA ARG A 374 14.20 10.18 8.75
C ARG A 374 13.80 10.12 10.22
N ILE A 375 14.43 9.21 10.96
CA ILE A 375 14.16 9.03 12.40
C ILE A 375 15.18 9.73 13.29
N GLN A 376 15.68 10.88 12.86
CA GLN A 376 16.73 11.64 13.55
C GLN A 376 16.36 11.95 14.99
N GLY A 377 17.14 11.44 15.94
CA GLY A 377 16.89 11.59 17.37
C GLY A 377 15.57 10.96 17.84
N GLY A 378 14.97 10.08 17.04
CA GLY A 378 13.66 9.48 17.31
C GLY A 378 12.48 10.35 16.88
N PHE A 379 12.71 11.39 16.08
CA PHE A 379 11.68 12.28 15.55
C PHE A 379 11.44 12.03 14.05
N PRO A 380 10.16 12.09 13.58
CA PRO A 380 9.85 11.97 12.16
C PRO A 380 10.27 13.25 11.42
N THR A 381 11.40 13.20 10.74
CA THR A 381 12.03 14.36 10.12
C THR A 381 11.94 14.31 8.60
N ARG A 382 11.61 15.45 8.00
CA ARG A 382 11.66 15.72 6.55
C ARG A 382 12.28 17.07 6.28
N ASP A 383 12.82 17.26 5.09
CA ASP A 383 13.34 18.57 4.67
C ASP A 383 12.20 19.59 4.55
N TYR A 384 12.47 20.81 4.98
CA TYR A 384 11.49 21.91 4.93
C TYR A 384 10.91 22.14 3.54
N SER A 385 11.75 22.07 2.51
CA SER A 385 11.32 22.20 1.12
C SER A 385 10.30 21.15 0.71
N LYS A 386 10.45 19.91 1.18
CA LYS A 386 9.50 18.83 0.94
C LYS A 386 8.17 19.06 1.63
N TRP A 387 8.20 19.54 2.88
CA TRP A 387 6.98 19.92 3.61
C TRP A 387 6.21 21.03 2.88
N MET A 388 6.92 22.06 2.43
CA MET A 388 6.31 23.16 1.71
C MET A 388 5.76 22.72 0.35
N SER A 389 6.46 21.85 -0.36
CA SER A 389 5.97 21.27 -1.63
C SER A 389 4.70 20.47 -1.44
N LEU A 390 4.59 19.70 -0.35
CA LEU A 390 3.38 18.96 -0.01
C LEU A 390 2.20 19.90 0.31
N LEU A 391 2.46 21.03 0.94
CA LEU A 391 1.44 22.03 1.24
C LEU A 391 0.93 22.75 -0.02
N TYR A 392 1.82 23.08 -0.95
CA TYR A 392 1.49 23.83 -2.18
C TYR A 392 0.92 22.95 -3.30
N HIS A 393 1.24 21.66 -3.35
CA HIS A 393 0.88 20.77 -4.46
C HIS A 393 -0.10 19.67 -4.02
N PRO A 394 -1.42 19.95 -4.01
CA PRO A 394 -2.41 18.94 -3.70
C PRO A 394 -2.48 17.87 -4.81
N GLU A 395 -2.91 16.67 -4.45
CA GLU A 395 -3.17 15.61 -5.43
C GLU A 395 -4.40 15.95 -6.29
N TYR A 396 -5.42 16.51 -5.64
CA TYR A 396 -6.61 17.06 -6.29
C TYR A 396 -6.64 18.58 -6.08
N PRO A 397 -7.03 19.36 -7.10
CA PRO A 397 -7.14 20.81 -6.95
C PRO A 397 -8.02 21.19 -5.75
N ASP A 398 -7.62 22.21 -5.03
CA ASP A 398 -8.44 22.79 -3.98
C ASP A 398 -9.63 23.53 -4.59
N ASP A 399 -10.84 23.22 -4.16
CA ASP A 399 -12.06 23.89 -4.60
C ASP A 399 -12.39 25.10 -3.70
N CYS A 400 -11.91 25.10 -2.47
CA CYS A 400 -12.17 26.13 -1.47
C CYS A 400 -11.04 26.25 -0.45
N TRP A 401 -11.13 27.28 0.41
CA TRP A 401 -10.18 27.50 1.50
C TRP A 401 -10.15 26.35 2.50
N ASP A 402 -11.27 25.67 2.72
CA ASP A 402 -11.34 24.50 3.62
C ASP A 402 -10.46 23.36 3.16
N ASP A 403 -10.35 23.10 1.85
CA ASP A 403 -9.47 22.06 1.31
C ASP A 403 -8.00 22.35 1.61
N PHE A 404 -7.59 23.59 1.41
CA PHE A 404 -6.24 24.04 1.73
C PHE A 404 -5.95 23.95 3.24
N ALA A 405 -6.86 24.44 4.06
CA ALA A 405 -6.73 24.39 5.52
C ALA A 405 -6.76 22.95 6.06
N SER A 406 -7.58 22.08 5.48
CA SER A 406 -7.60 20.64 5.83
C SER A 406 -6.26 19.98 5.54
N ARG A 407 -5.64 20.33 4.41
CA ARG A 407 -4.31 19.82 4.07
C ARG A 407 -3.25 20.36 5.04
N ALA A 408 -3.28 21.66 5.35
CA ALA A 408 -2.39 22.25 6.33
C ALA A 408 -2.54 21.59 7.72
N THR A 409 -3.75 21.26 8.13
CA THR A 409 -4.02 20.53 9.39
C THR A 409 -3.38 19.15 9.39
N GLY A 410 -3.52 18.38 8.31
CA GLY A 410 -2.90 17.06 8.20
C GLY A 410 -1.39 17.08 8.22
N LEU A 411 -0.82 18.03 7.51
CA LEU A 411 0.64 18.20 7.48
C LEU A 411 1.17 18.72 8.82
N LEU A 412 0.41 19.53 9.54
CA LEU A 412 0.76 19.96 10.91
C LEU A 412 0.94 18.75 11.83
N TYR A 413 -0.03 17.84 11.84
CA TYR A 413 0.05 16.61 12.65
C TYR A 413 1.16 15.67 12.17
N ALA A 414 1.32 15.50 10.86
CA ALA A 414 2.38 14.66 10.30
C ALA A 414 3.79 15.18 10.64
N ASN A 415 3.96 16.50 10.70
CA ASN A 415 5.19 17.16 11.13
C ASN A 415 5.52 16.91 12.61
N ALA A 416 4.53 16.67 13.46
CA ALA A 416 4.69 16.41 14.88
C ALA A 416 5.58 17.44 15.61
N ALA A 417 5.50 18.70 15.21
CA ALA A 417 6.31 19.83 15.70
C ALA A 417 7.84 19.66 15.50
N CYS A 418 8.27 18.75 14.63
CA CYS A 418 9.70 18.52 14.39
C CYS A 418 10.37 19.63 13.60
N ASP A 419 9.66 20.20 12.62
CA ASP A 419 10.07 21.43 11.92
C ASP A 419 9.21 22.59 12.39
N MET A 420 9.80 23.44 13.23
CA MET A 420 9.09 24.56 13.85
C MET A 420 8.68 25.65 12.87
N ARG A 421 9.44 25.82 11.79
CA ARG A 421 9.13 26.78 10.74
C ARG A 421 7.90 26.38 9.97
N PHE A 422 7.82 25.08 9.60
CA PHE A 422 6.66 24.51 8.94
C PHE A 422 5.44 24.45 9.87
N ASP A 423 5.64 24.13 11.14
CA ASP A 423 4.58 24.14 12.16
C ASP A 423 3.91 25.51 12.24
N ARG A 424 4.69 26.58 12.32
CA ARG A 424 4.18 27.97 12.33
C ARG A 424 3.41 28.30 11.05
N THR A 425 3.90 27.87 9.90
CA THR A 425 3.23 28.08 8.62
C THR A 425 1.85 27.43 8.60
N CYS A 426 1.74 26.16 8.99
CA CYS A 426 0.46 25.46 9.04
C CYS A 426 -0.51 26.11 10.06
N ARG A 427 -0.03 26.49 11.23
CA ARG A 427 -0.86 27.17 12.24
C ARG A 427 -1.36 28.52 11.75
N ALA A 428 -0.53 29.28 11.05
CA ALA A 428 -0.94 30.56 10.46
C ALA A 428 -2.07 30.37 9.45
N VAL A 429 -2.00 29.34 8.60
CA VAL A 429 -3.08 28.99 7.65
C VAL A 429 -4.38 28.68 8.39
N ILE A 430 -4.32 27.80 9.38
CA ILE A 430 -5.51 27.31 10.10
C ILE A 430 -6.17 28.46 10.90
N THR A 431 -5.39 29.30 11.54
CA THR A 431 -5.91 30.39 12.40
C THR A 431 -6.38 31.62 11.63
N ALA A 432 -5.97 31.79 10.38
CA ALA A 432 -6.37 32.94 9.56
C ALA A 432 -7.76 32.80 8.93
N LEU A 433 -8.36 31.59 8.98
CA LEU A 433 -9.68 31.36 8.42
C LEU A 433 -10.76 32.03 9.27
N PRO A 434 -11.68 32.79 8.65
CA PRO A 434 -12.73 33.50 9.36
C PRO A 434 -13.94 32.63 9.73
N PHE A 435 -13.87 31.33 9.49
CA PHE A 435 -14.96 30.36 9.66
C PHE A 435 -14.46 29.08 10.32
N ASP A 436 -15.38 28.28 10.85
CA ASP A 436 -15.06 26.98 11.40
C ASP A 436 -14.51 26.06 10.32
N LEU A 437 -13.38 25.43 10.64
CA LEU A 437 -12.74 24.52 9.71
C LEU A 437 -13.59 23.26 9.48
N ILE A 438 -14.03 23.05 8.24
CA ILE A 438 -14.69 21.82 7.83
C ILE A 438 -13.63 20.84 7.35
N LEU A 439 -13.33 19.85 8.19
CA LEU A 439 -12.33 18.85 7.85
C LEU A 439 -12.79 17.96 6.68
N SER A 440 -11.91 17.77 5.70
CA SER A 440 -12.12 16.79 4.65
C SER A 440 -12.25 15.38 5.24
N ARG A 441 -12.87 14.48 4.49
CA ARG A 441 -13.05 13.09 4.92
C ARG A 441 -11.72 12.38 5.17
N SER A 442 -10.75 12.57 4.29
CA SER A 442 -9.40 12.00 4.47
C SER A 442 -8.73 12.51 5.73
N MET A 443 -8.96 13.79 6.06
CA MET A 443 -8.44 14.39 7.27
C MET A 443 -9.12 13.83 8.52
N ARG A 444 -10.43 13.72 8.53
CA ARG A 444 -11.16 13.09 9.65
C ARG A 444 -10.70 11.66 9.91
N ARG A 445 -10.51 10.88 8.83
CA ARG A 445 -9.95 9.53 8.93
C ARG A 445 -8.55 9.54 9.53
N PHE A 446 -7.68 10.42 9.06
CA PHE A 446 -6.32 10.57 9.58
C PHE A 446 -6.31 10.92 11.07
N LEU A 447 -7.10 11.89 11.50
CA LEU A 447 -7.21 12.26 12.90
C LEU A 447 -7.78 11.13 13.78
N THR A 448 -8.75 10.37 13.26
CA THR A 448 -9.28 9.19 13.95
C THR A 448 -8.20 8.13 14.15
N ILE A 449 -7.37 7.87 13.14
CA ILE A 449 -6.21 6.96 13.27
C ILE A 449 -5.24 7.44 14.34
N LEU A 450 -5.07 8.75 14.47
CA LEU A 450 -4.23 9.36 15.51
C LEU A 450 -4.89 9.37 16.91
N GLY A 451 -6.13 8.89 17.05
CA GLY A 451 -6.87 8.94 18.31
C GLY A 451 -7.40 10.33 18.67
N ILE A 452 -7.41 11.27 17.74
CA ILE A 452 -7.93 12.63 17.90
C ILE A 452 -9.38 12.65 17.44
N ARG A 453 -10.31 13.01 18.36
CA ARG A 453 -11.75 13.10 18.10
C ARG A 453 -12.21 14.54 17.93
#